data_48d0b3a120531dcd8accf5dec7b66001
#
_entry.id   48d0b3a120531dcd8accf5dec7b66001
#
_cell.length_a   1.000
_cell.length_b   1.000
_cell.length_c   1.000
_cell.angle_alpha   90.00
_cell.angle_beta   90.00
_cell.angle_gamma   90.00
#
_symmetry.space_group_name_H-M   'P 1'
#
loop_
_entity.id
_entity.type
_entity.pdbx_description
1 polymer ?
#
loop_
_entity_poly.entity_id
_entity_poly.type
_entity_poly.pdbx_seq_one_letter_code
_entity_poly.pdbx_strand_id
1 'polypeptide(L)'
;VDGEGALAGIFTDGDLRRLIGSRGVESMSLPVGEVMTRNPAVIRPDRLAVEAVRTMELREISAIIVVDGDRPVGMLHLHELLQAGVA
;
A
#
# COMPACT_ATOMS: atom_id res chain seq x y z
N VAL A 1 -3.44 9.33 -5.43
CA VAL A 1 -4.31 9.30 -6.62
C VAL A 1 -3.92 10.42 -7.57
N ASP A 2 -4.23 10.25 -8.82
CA ASP A 2 -4.04 11.28 -9.83
C ASP A 2 -5.18 12.30 -9.82
N GLY A 3 -5.16 13.27 -10.75
CA GLY A 3 -6.17 14.33 -10.82
C GLY A 3 -7.58 13.84 -11.14
N GLU A 4 -7.74 12.61 -11.61
CA GLU A 4 -9.03 11.99 -11.93
C GLU A 4 -9.50 11.04 -10.81
N GLY A 5 -8.76 10.91 -9.74
CA GLY A 5 -9.08 10.04 -8.62
C GLY A 5 -8.65 8.59 -8.80
N ALA A 6 -7.89 8.27 -9.84
CA ALA A 6 -7.34 6.94 -10.05
C ALA A 6 -6.09 6.74 -9.18
N LEU A 7 -5.88 5.50 -8.75
CA LEU A 7 -4.71 5.15 -7.94
C LEU A 7 -3.43 5.31 -8.76
N ALA A 8 -2.48 6.08 -8.24
CA ALA A 8 -1.19 6.32 -8.89
C ALA A 8 -0.05 5.57 -8.21
N GLY A 9 -0.10 5.40 -6.90
CA GLY A 9 0.94 4.73 -6.15
C GLY A 9 0.64 4.72 -4.67
N ILE A 10 1.60 4.23 -3.87
CA ILE A 10 1.51 4.19 -2.43
C ILE A 10 2.85 4.59 -1.81
N PHE A 11 2.79 5.25 -0.67
CA PHE A 11 3.98 5.56 0.12
C PHE A 11 3.69 5.20 1.58
N THR A 12 4.38 4.19 2.09
CA THR A 12 4.17 3.65 3.44
C THR A 12 5.28 4.11 4.38
N ASP A 13 5.10 3.86 5.69
CA ASP A 13 6.15 4.14 6.67
C ASP A 13 7.39 3.27 6.44
N GLY A 14 7.23 2.05 5.95
CA GLY A 14 8.36 1.22 5.55
C GLY A 14 9.14 1.84 4.38
N ASP A 15 8.43 2.40 3.41
CA ASP A 15 9.05 3.13 2.29
C ASP A 15 9.82 4.35 2.81
N LEU A 16 9.25 5.09 3.76
CA LEU A 16 9.90 6.24 4.35
C LEU A 16 11.21 5.85 5.05
N ARG A 17 11.19 4.79 5.84
CA ARG A 17 12.40 4.30 6.52
C ARG A 17 13.49 3.91 5.54
N ARG A 18 13.13 3.19 4.49
CA ARG A 18 14.08 2.79 3.44
C ARG A 18 14.65 4.00 2.71
N LEU A 19 13.80 4.98 2.42
CA LEU A 19 14.20 6.20 1.73
C LEU A 19 15.21 7.00 2.55
N ILE A 20 14.94 7.22 3.84
CA ILE A 20 15.84 7.95 4.73
C ILE A 20 17.15 7.19 4.89
N GLY A 21 17.10 5.86 5.03
CA GLY A 21 18.28 5.02 5.18
C GLY A 21 19.19 5.03 3.96
N SER A 22 18.62 5.14 2.75
CA SER A 22 19.41 5.11 1.51
C SER A 22 19.80 6.49 0.99
N ARG A 23 18.99 7.53 1.23
CA ARG A 23 19.18 8.86 0.64
C ARG A 23 19.28 9.99 1.66
N GLY A 24 19.12 9.67 2.95
CA GLY A 24 19.18 10.65 4.02
C GLY A 24 17.89 11.46 4.16
N VAL A 25 17.87 12.35 5.16
CA VAL A 25 16.68 13.14 5.49
C VAL A 25 16.35 14.19 4.42
N GLU A 26 17.30 14.57 3.58
CA GLU A 26 17.07 15.48 2.47
C GLU A 26 16.03 14.94 1.50
N SER A 27 15.88 13.61 1.42
CA SER A 27 14.89 12.97 0.56
C SER A 27 13.46 13.34 0.94
N MET A 28 13.24 13.80 2.16
CA MET A 28 11.89 14.20 2.61
C MET A 28 11.39 15.48 1.95
N SER A 29 12.26 16.23 1.27
CA SER A 29 11.83 17.40 0.50
C SER A 29 11.40 17.05 -0.93
N LEU A 30 11.49 15.78 -1.34
CA LEU A 30 11.07 15.35 -2.66
C LEU A 30 9.54 15.20 -2.71
N PRO A 31 8.92 15.48 -3.86
CA PRO A 31 7.51 15.19 -4.05
C PRO A 31 7.22 13.71 -3.87
N VAL A 32 6.07 13.37 -3.27
CA VAL A 32 5.70 11.98 -3.01
C VAL A 32 5.62 11.16 -4.31
N GLY A 33 5.26 11.78 -5.41
CA GLY A 33 5.22 11.11 -6.72
C GLY A 33 6.55 10.59 -7.21
N GLU A 34 7.66 11.15 -6.71
CA GLU A 34 9.01 10.70 -7.09
C GLU A 34 9.51 9.54 -6.23
N VAL A 35 8.94 9.36 -5.04
CA VAL A 35 9.43 8.37 -4.07
C VAL A 35 8.42 7.27 -3.78
N MET A 36 7.17 7.41 -4.21
CA MET A 36 6.13 6.41 -4.00
C MET A 36 6.41 5.13 -4.79
N THR A 37 5.84 4.03 -4.31
CA THR A 37 5.81 2.78 -5.06
C THR A 37 4.70 2.87 -6.10
N ARG A 38 5.06 2.70 -7.36
CA ARG A 38 4.10 2.64 -8.46
C ARG A 38 3.60 1.21 -8.62
N ASN A 39 2.41 1.05 -9.17
CA ASN A 39 1.76 -0.25 -9.33
C ASN A 39 1.70 -1.03 -8.01
N PRO A 40 1.13 -0.44 -6.95
CA PRO A 40 1.04 -1.12 -5.67
C PRO A 40 0.14 -2.34 -5.78
N ALA A 41 0.31 -3.29 -4.85
CA ALA A 41 -0.60 -4.42 -4.75
C ALA A 41 -2.00 -3.93 -4.38
N VAL A 42 -2.99 -4.44 -5.08
CA VAL A 42 -4.39 -4.05 -4.89
C VAL A 42 -5.28 -5.29 -4.77
N ILE A 43 -6.45 -5.10 -4.18
CA ILE A 43 -7.47 -6.14 -4.10
C ILE A 43 -8.84 -5.50 -4.34
N ARG A 44 -9.74 -6.25 -4.92
CA ARG A 44 -11.11 -5.79 -5.16
C ARG A 44 -11.96 -5.99 -3.90
N PRO A 45 -13.00 -5.15 -3.70
CA PRO A 45 -13.83 -5.24 -2.48
C PRO A 45 -14.59 -6.56 -2.34
N ASP A 46 -14.84 -7.27 -3.45
CA ASP A 46 -15.57 -8.53 -3.44
C ASP A 46 -14.71 -9.76 -3.15
N ARG A 47 -13.40 -9.58 -2.97
CA ARG A 47 -12.50 -10.69 -2.64
C ARG A 47 -12.52 -10.97 -1.15
N LEU A 48 -12.14 -12.19 -0.77
CA LEU A 48 -12.12 -12.60 0.63
C LEU A 48 -10.95 -11.97 1.37
N ALA A 49 -11.15 -11.61 2.63
CA ALA A 49 -10.08 -11.04 3.47
C ALA A 49 -8.87 -11.97 3.58
N VAL A 50 -9.07 -13.30 3.58
CA VAL A 50 -7.96 -14.26 3.61
C VAL A 50 -7.10 -14.17 2.35
N GLU A 51 -7.68 -13.80 1.21
CA GLU A 51 -6.90 -13.59 -0.02
C GLU A 51 -6.00 -12.37 0.11
N ALA A 52 -6.48 -11.31 0.77
CA ALA A 52 -5.65 -10.14 1.05
C ALA A 52 -4.46 -10.50 1.94
N VAL A 53 -4.69 -11.29 2.98
CA VAL A 53 -3.62 -11.76 3.87
C VAL A 53 -2.57 -12.55 3.08
N ARG A 54 -3.01 -13.49 2.24
CA ARG A 54 -2.09 -14.28 1.42
C ARG A 54 -1.24 -13.42 0.49
N THR A 55 -1.88 -12.44 -0.15
CA THR A 55 -1.15 -11.53 -1.05
C THR A 55 -0.10 -10.74 -0.28
N MET A 56 -0.47 -10.20 0.89
CA MET A 56 0.46 -9.44 1.70
C MET A 56 1.63 -10.30 2.19
N GLU A 57 1.38 -11.54 2.58
CA GLU A 57 2.43 -12.44 3.02
C GLU A 57 3.36 -12.84 1.88
N LEU A 58 2.79 -13.18 0.71
CA LEU A 58 3.58 -13.55 -0.46
C LEU A 58 4.45 -12.41 -0.97
N ARG A 59 3.95 -11.19 -0.91
CA ARG A 59 4.68 -10.00 -1.38
C ARG A 59 5.50 -9.33 -0.30
N GLU A 60 5.44 -9.83 0.93
CA GLU A 60 6.16 -9.26 2.07
C GLU A 60 5.80 -7.78 2.29
N ILE A 61 4.51 -7.47 2.17
CA ILE A 61 3.96 -6.14 2.42
C ILE A 61 2.97 -6.20 3.57
N SER A 62 2.78 -5.08 4.26
CA SER A 62 1.91 -5.01 5.44
C SER A 62 0.60 -4.26 5.20
N ALA A 63 0.41 -3.74 3.99
CA ALA A 63 -0.80 -3.02 3.62
C ALA A 63 -1.15 -3.29 2.17
N ILE A 64 -2.44 -3.38 1.87
CA ILE A 64 -2.94 -3.56 0.51
C ILE A 64 -4.11 -2.60 0.29
N ILE A 65 -4.19 -2.02 -0.90
CA ILE A 65 -5.22 -1.05 -1.24
C ILE A 65 -6.42 -1.76 -1.84
N VAL A 66 -7.61 -1.44 -1.32
CA VAL A 66 -8.86 -1.94 -1.90
C VAL A 66 -9.27 -0.96 -2.99
N VAL A 67 -9.48 -1.47 -4.19
CA VAL A 67 -9.84 -0.65 -5.35
C VAL A 67 -11.16 -1.11 -5.97
N ASP A 68 -11.92 -0.16 -6.45
CA ASP A 68 -13.08 -0.40 -7.30
C ASP A 68 -12.73 0.17 -8.69
N GLY A 69 -12.44 -0.74 -9.62
CA GLY A 69 -11.82 -0.36 -10.89
C GLY A 69 -10.41 0.16 -10.65
N ASP A 70 -10.16 1.42 -10.97
CA ASP A 70 -8.88 2.08 -10.74
C ASP A 70 -8.88 3.04 -9.54
N ARG A 71 -10.02 3.12 -8.81
CA ARG A 71 -10.19 4.06 -7.70
C ARG A 71 -9.97 3.38 -6.35
N PRO A 72 -9.13 3.93 -5.47
CA PRO A 72 -8.99 3.40 -4.13
C PRO A 72 -10.24 3.73 -3.31
N VAL A 73 -10.78 2.70 -2.64
CA VAL A 73 -11.96 2.83 -1.78
C VAL A 73 -11.67 2.43 -0.33
N GLY A 74 -10.50 1.87 -0.06
CA GLY A 74 -10.11 1.49 1.29
C GLY A 74 -8.69 0.95 1.33
N MET A 75 -8.26 0.60 2.53
CA MET A 75 -6.96 -0.01 2.76
C MET A 75 -7.07 -1.05 3.85
N LEU A 76 -6.40 -2.18 3.68
CA LEU A 76 -6.31 -3.23 4.68
C LEU A 76 -4.88 -3.32 5.18
N HIS A 77 -4.73 -3.48 6.50
CA HIS A 77 -3.44 -3.66 7.15
C HIS A 77 -3.34 -5.09 7.69
N LEU A 78 -2.25 -5.76 7.39
CA LEU A 78 -2.04 -7.15 7.78
C LEU A 78 -2.21 -7.35 9.29
N HIS A 79 -1.61 -6.47 10.08
CA HIS A 79 -1.67 -6.54 11.53
C HIS A 79 -3.12 -6.51 12.05
N GLU A 80 -3.96 -5.63 11.52
CA GLU A 80 -5.36 -5.51 11.91
C GLU A 80 -6.15 -6.76 11.53
N LEU A 81 -5.90 -7.32 10.35
CA LEU A 81 -6.57 -8.53 9.91
C LEU A 81 -6.20 -9.73 10.77
N LEU A 82 -4.95 -9.87 11.15
CA LEU A 82 -4.51 -10.95 12.02
C LEU A 82 -5.09 -10.82 13.43
N GLN A 83 -5.20 -9.59 13.94
CA GLN A 83 -5.85 -9.34 15.24
C GLN A 83 -7.34 -9.67 15.21
N ALA A 84 -7.99 -9.50 14.07
CA ALA A 84 -9.40 -9.83 13.91
C ALA A 84 -9.65 -11.34 13.69
N GLY A 85 -8.59 -12.14 13.65
CA GLY A 85 -8.70 -13.58 13.49
C GLY A 85 -8.81 -14.05 12.05
N VAL A 86 -8.46 -13.24 11.09
CA VAL A 86 -8.42 -13.60 9.67
C VAL A 86 -7.12 -14.34 9.40
N ALA A 87 -7.22 -15.59 9.02
CA ALA A 87 -6.08 -16.49 8.82
C ALA A 87 -5.35 -16.77 10.12
#